data_bb997cbb05b2bf444e89fd8e53953d4b
#
_entry.id   bb997cbb05b2bf444e89fd8e53953d4b
#
_cell.length_a   1.000
_cell.length_b   1.000
_cell.length_c   1.000
_cell.angle_alpha   90.00
_cell.angle_beta   90.00
_cell.angle_gamma   90.00
#
_symmetry.space_group_name_H-M   'P 1'
#
loop_
_entity.id
_entity.type
_entity.pdbx_description
1 polymer ?
#
loop_
_entity_poly.entity_id
_entity_poly.type
_entity_poly.pdbx_seq_one_letter_code
_entity_poly.pdbx_strand_id
1 'polypeptide(L)'
;MDSVATFIAKYLIIVPVIAILYLLYKAPDRKRLIILIIGGGVLAVILAKIASRLYWDPRPFVNGEVKPLFTASRDNGFPSDHALLSSFLAYVVYLYSKKAGWALFIIAVLIGWARVFAGVHHAADVLASFIIAAVAAAIMDLLIKHYYKQEHRPTVHKRERKLSSD
;
A
#
# COMPACT_ATOMS: atom_id res chain seq x y z
N MET A 1 11.40 24.84 8.70
CA MET A 1 10.64 23.59 8.85
C MET A 1 9.77 23.32 7.64
N ASP A 2 9.18 24.33 7.03
CA ASP A 2 8.25 24.19 5.89
C ASP A 2 8.87 23.55 4.64
N SER A 3 10.11 23.89 4.32
CA SER A 3 10.83 23.30 3.18
C SER A 3 11.09 21.80 3.38
N VAL A 4 11.44 21.38 4.59
CA VAL A 4 11.66 19.95 4.93
C VAL A 4 10.34 19.17 4.88
N ALA A 5 9.27 19.72 5.46
CA ALA A 5 7.95 19.09 5.43
C ALA A 5 7.44 18.99 3.98
N THR A 6 7.62 20.02 3.17
CA THR A 6 7.27 20.01 1.75
C THR A 6 8.06 18.94 0.98
N PHE A 7 9.36 18.82 1.24
CA PHE A 7 10.19 17.77 0.61
C PHE A 7 9.70 16.38 0.99
N ILE A 8 9.46 16.12 2.27
CA ILE A 8 8.94 14.84 2.76
C ILE A 8 7.58 14.53 2.13
N ALA A 9 6.66 15.52 2.14
CA ALA A 9 5.29 15.36 1.64
C ALA A 9 5.22 15.03 0.14
N LYS A 10 6.19 15.49 -0.65
CA LYS A 10 6.18 15.34 -2.11
C LYS A 10 7.09 14.22 -2.61
N TYR A 11 8.27 14.08 -2.04
CA TYR A 11 9.35 13.30 -2.67
C TYR A 11 9.75 12.04 -1.89
N LEU A 12 9.49 11.98 -0.58
CA LEU A 12 9.92 10.82 0.21
C LEU A 12 9.26 9.50 -0.24
N ILE A 13 8.13 9.58 -0.95
CA ILE A 13 7.45 8.44 -1.57
C ILE A 13 8.35 7.66 -2.56
N ILE A 14 9.39 8.30 -3.08
CA ILE A 14 10.37 7.66 -3.97
C ILE A 14 11.09 6.50 -3.24
N VAL A 15 11.30 6.61 -1.92
CA VAL A 15 12.01 5.58 -1.13
C VAL A 15 11.29 4.22 -1.16
N PRO A 16 10.00 4.10 -0.80
CA PRO A 16 9.29 2.83 -0.92
C PRO A 16 9.19 2.32 -2.36
N VAL A 17 9.14 3.22 -3.37
CA VAL A 17 9.16 2.81 -4.78
C VAL A 17 10.52 2.18 -5.14
N ILE A 18 11.63 2.79 -4.75
CA ILE A 18 12.97 2.20 -4.98
C ILE A 18 13.09 0.86 -4.24
N ALA A 19 12.59 0.76 -3.02
CA ALA A 19 12.62 -0.48 -2.25
C ALA A 19 11.88 -1.62 -2.95
N ILE A 20 10.73 -1.36 -3.58
CA ILE A 20 9.99 -2.35 -4.38
C ILE A 20 10.76 -2.75 -5.63
N LEU A 21 11.37 -1.81 -6.34
CA LEU A 21 12.20 -2.12 -7.51
C LEU A 21 13.41 -2.99 -7.14
N TYR A 22 14.05 -2.67 -6.02
CA TYR A 22 15.13 -3.50 -5.48
C TYR A 22 14.63 -4.90 -5.07
N LEU A 23 13.47 -4.99 -4.43
CA LEU A 23 12.86 -6.27 -4.06
C LEU A 23 12.52 -7.09 -5.31
N LEU A 24 11.97 -6.49 -6.36
CA LEU A 24 11.70 -7.15 -7.65
C LEU A 24 12.99 -7.71 -8.30
N TYR A 25 14.09 -6.97 -8.16
CA TYR A 25 15.39 -7.45 -8.65
C TYR A 25 15.90 -8.66 -7.86
N LYS A 26 15.71 -8.70 -6.54
CA LYS A 26 16.27 -9.72 -5.62
C LYS A 26 15.32 -10.88 -5.32
N ALA A 27 14.01 -10.72 -5.51
CA ALA A 27 13.04 -11.72 -5.09
C ALA A 27 13.21 -13.06 -5.83
N PRO A 28 13.24 -14.20 -5.13
CA PRO A 28 13.28 -15.52 -5.72
C PRO A 28 11.97 -15.85 -6.45
N ASP A 29 10.83 -15.40 -5.94
CA ASP A 29 9.50 -15.60 -6.54
C ASP A 29 8.95 -14.26 -7.06
N ARG A 30 9.51 -13.81 -8.18
CA ARG A 30 9.10 -12.57 -8.85
C ARG A 30 7.64 -12.59 -9.31
N LYS A 31 7.16 -13.75 -9.77
CA LYS A 31 5.77 -13.89 -10.26
C LYS A 31 4.77 -13.57 -9.15
N ARG A 32 4.95 -14.18 -7.98
CA ARG A 32 4.12 -13.91 -6.81
C ARG A 32 4.19 -12.43 -6.40
N LEU A 33 5.39 -11.85 -6.38
CA LEU A 33 5.59 -10.45 -6.02
C LEU A 33 4.88 -9.50 -7.00
N ILE A 34 4.98 -9.76 -8.32
CA ILE A 34 4.30 -8.96 -9.35
C ILE A 34 2.78 -9.04 -9.19
N ILE A 35 2.23 -10.26 -8.97
CA ILE A 35 0.79 -10.44 -8.75
C ILE A 35 0.35 -9.68 -7.49
N LEU A 36 1.14 -9.72 -6.42
CA LEU A 36 0.84 -9.01 -5.18
C LEU A 36 0.86 -7.49 -5.38
N ILE A 37 1.86 -6.95 -6.08
CA ILE A 37 1.98 -5.51 -6.33
C ILE A 37 0.84 -5.03 -7.25
N ILE A 38 0.63 -5.69 -8.38
CA ILE A 38 -0.36 -5.25 -9.36
C ILE A 38 -1.78 -5.51 -8.84
N GLY A 39 -2.07 -6.75 -8.44
CA GLY A 39 -3.41 -7.11 -7.97
C GLY A 39 -3.79 -6.40 -6.67
N GLY A 40 -2.88 -6.36 -5.70
CA GLY A 40 -3.10 -5.65 -4.44
C GLY A 40 -3.17 -4.14 -4.63
N GLY A 41 -2.32 -3.57 -5.50
CA GLY A 41 -2.35 -2.16 -5.85
C GLY A 41 -3.66 -1.74 -6.54
N VAL A 42 -4.13 -2.53 -7.51
CA VAL A 42 -5.44 -2.31 -8.16
C VAL A 42 -6.58 -2.40 -7.12
N LEU A 43 -6.55 -3.40 -6.25
CA LEU A 43 -7.54 -3.54 -5.18
C LEU A 43 -7.50 -2.34 -4.22
N ALA A 44 -6.32 -1.87 -3.83
CA ALA A 44 -6.17 -0.69 -2.98
C ALA A 44 -6.79 0.56 -3.62
N VAL A 45 -6.54 0.79 -4.93
CA VAL A 45 -7.14 1.91 -5.67
C VAL A 45 -8.66 1.78 -5.77
N ILE A 46 -9.19 0.57 -6.02
CA ILE A 46 -10.63 0.34 -6.07
C ILE A 46 -11.27 0.66 -4.71
N LEU A 47 -10.71 0.14 -3.62
CA LEU A 47 -11.22 0.40 -2.26
C LEU A 47 -11.13 1.88 -1.91
N ALA A 48 -10.03 2.56 -2.27
CA ALA A 48 -9.88 3.99 -2.07
C ALA A 48 -10.93 4.81 -2.84
N LYS A 49 -11.21 4.44 -4.10
CA LYS A 49 -12.25 5.11 -4.90
C LYS A 49 -13.66 4.88 -4.35
N ILE A 50 -13.96 3.68 -3.84
CA ILE A 50 -15.22 3.40 -3.16
C ILE A 50 -15.33 4.26 -1.90
N ALA A 51 -14.30 4.26 -1.05
CA ALA A 51 -14.25 5.04 0.18
C ALA A 51 -14.41 6.56 -0.11
N SER A 52 -13.73 7.07 -1.14
CA SER A 52 -13.84 8.47 -1.57
C SER A 52 -15.23 8.87 -2.06
N ARG A 53 -16.02 7.94 -2.61
CA ARG A 53 -17.42 8.21 -3.00
C ARG A 53 -18.39 8.16 -1.82
N LEU A 54 -18.05 7.38 -0.79
CA LEU A 54 -18.89 7.25 0.41
C LEU A 54 -18.63 8.36 1.42
N TYR A 55 -17.44 8.93 1.40
CA TYR A 55 -17.04 9.97 2.33
C TYR A 55 -16.35 11.12 1.61
N TRP A 56 -16.94 12.33 1.72
CA TRP A 56 -16.40 13.56 1.15
C TRP A 56 -15.71 14.35 2.25
N ASP A 57 -14.41 14.54 2.13
CA ASP A 57 -13.60 15.33 3.04
C ASP A 57 -12.80 16.39 2.25
N PRO A 58 -13.33 17.62 2.14
CA PRO A 58 -12.61 18.68 1.45
C PRO A 58 -11.30 18.97 2.18
N ARG A 59 -10.23 19.18 1.42
CA ARG A 59 -8.90 19.42 2.00
C ARG A 59 -8.92 20.65 2.92
N PRO A 60 -8.08 20.68 4.00
CA PRO A 60 -8.10 21.76 5.00
C PRO A 60 -8.00 23.18 4.41
N PHE A 61 -7.21 23.36 3.36
CA PHE A 61 -7.05 24.66 2.70
C PHE A 61 -8.25 25.09 1.84
N VAL A 62 -9.14 24.17 1.46
CA VAL A 62 -10.35 24.48 0.67
C VAL A 62 -11.35 25.21 1.54
N ASN A 63 -11.48 24.80 2.81
CA ASN A 63 -12.37 25.41 3.80
C ASN A 63 -11.76 26.65 4.47
N GLY A 64 -10.54 27.04 4.09
CA GLY A 64 -9.86 28.20 4.68
C GLY A 64 -9.27 27.93 6.08
N GLU A 65 -9.22 26.69 6.52
CA GLU A 65 -8.70 26.32 7.84
C GLU A 65 -7.20 26.59 7.97
N VAL A 66 -6.45 26.33 6.88
CA VAL A 66 -5.01 26.53 6.84
C VAL A 66 -4.54 27.01 5.47
N LYS A 67 -3.38 27.66 5.42
CA LYS A 67 -2.67 27.96 4.17
C LYS A 67 -1.76 26.78 3.83
N PRO A 68 -1.94 26.12 2.67
CA PRO A 68 -1.14 24.96 2.33
C PRO A 68 0.31 25.36 2.01
N LEU A 69 1.29 24.50 2.34
CA LEU A 69 2.71 24.76 2.05
C LEU A 69 3.05 24.65 0.56
N PHE A 70 2.17 24.03 -0.24
CA PHE A 70 2.32 23.90 -1.70
C PHE A 70 0.96 23.74 -2.37
N THR A 71 0.92 23.98 -3.68
CA THR A 71 -0.30 23.86 -4.45
C THR A 71 -0.76 22.39 -4.51
N ALA A 72 -2.02 22.15 -4.19
CA ALA A 72 -2.71 20.88 -4.30
C ALA A 72 -4.07 21.06 -4.98
N SER A 73 -4.65 20.00 -5.53
CA SER A 73 -5.99 20.00 -6.11
C SER A 73 -7.05 20.34 -5.07
N ARG A 74 -8.16 20.95 -5.51
CA ARG A 74 -9.30 21.30 -4.64
C ARG A 74 -10.40 20.23 -4.66
N ASP A 75 -10.02 18.99 -4.82
CA ASP A 75 -10.89 17.83 -4.85
C ASP A 75 -11.09 17.22 -3.44
N ASN A 76 -11.75 16.06 -3.40
CA ASN A 76 -11.84 15.25 -2.19
C ASN A 76 -10.45 14.88 -1.69
N GLY A 77 -10.12 15.22 -0.44
CA GLY A 77 -8.87 14.85 0.22
C GLY A 77 -8.80 13.36 0.62
N PHE A 78 -9.95 12.72 0.73
CA PHE A 78 -10.08 11.37 1.27
C PHE A 78 -10.12 10.26 0.21
N PRO A 79 -9.35 9.20 0.40
CA PRO A 79 -8.18 9.06 1.26
C PRO A 79 -6.91 9.67 0.63
N SER A 80 -5.78 9.74 1.36
CA SER A 80 -4.53 10.31 0.87
C SER A 80 -3.76 9.31 -0.02
N ASP A 81 -3.58 9.63 -1.32
CA ASP A 81 -2.89 8.76 -2.27
C ASP A 81 -1.42 8.47 -1.88
N HIS A 82 -0.69 9.47 -1.35
CA HIS A 82 0.69 9.30 -0.91
C HIS A 82 0.79 8.36 0.29
N ALA A 83 -0.11 8.50 1.26
CA ALA A 83 -0.17 7.61 2.41
C ALA A 83 -0.60 6.19 1.99
N LEU A 84 -1.56 6.07 1.07
CA LEU A 84 -2.03 4.80 0.52
C LEU A 84 -0.90 4.05 -0.18
N LEU A 85 -0.23 4.68 -1.13
CA LEU A 85 0.83 4.05 -1.89
C LEU A 85 2.01 3.67 -0.98
N SER A 86 2.50 4.60 -0.14
CA SER A 86 3.65 4.33 0.72
C SER A 86 3.40 3.22 1.73
N SER A 87 2.22 3.18 2.37
CA SER A 87 1.86 2.13 3.32
C SER A 87 1.61 0.78 2.62
N PHE A 88 1.00 0.78 1.43
CA PHE A 88 0.83 -0.44 0.63
C PHE A 88 2.18 -1.06 0.26
N LEU A 89 3.13 -0.26 -0.25
CA LEU A 89 4.46 -0.75 -0.60
C LEU A 89 5.24 -1.22 0.64
N ALA A 90 5.11 -0.52 1.76
CA ALA A 90 5.69 -0.96 3.04
C ALA A 90 5.15 -2.33 3.46
N TYR A 91 3.84 -2.56 3.31
CA TYR A 91 3.21 -3.85 3.62
C TYR A 91 3.73 -4.95 2.70
N VAL A 92 3.80 -4.71 1.38
CA VAL A 92 4.35 -5.68 0.43
C VAL A 92 5.78 -6.06 0.80
N VAL A 93 6.65 -5.08 1.10
CA VAL A 93 8.04 -5.35 1.53
C VAL A 93 8.07 -6.11 2.85
N TYR A 94 7.18 -5.83 3.79
CA TYR A 94 7.07 -6.53 5.08
C TYR A 94 6.82 -8.03 4.91
N LEU A 95 6.06 -8.46 3.90
CA LEU A 95 5.80 -9.88 3.62
C LEU A 95 7.08 -10.63 3.21
N TYR A 96 8.10 -9.94 2.71
CA TYR A 96 9.40 -10.51 2.30
C TYR A 96 10.50 -10.24 3.32
N SER A 97 10.49 -9.09 3.95
CA SER A 97 11.47 -8.68 4.97
C SER A 97 10.81 -7.82 6.04
N LYS A 98 10.59 -8.40 7.22
CA LYS A 98 9.95 -7.70 8.33
C LYS A 98 10.71 -6.44 8.73
N LYS A 99 12.06 -6.51 8.79
CA LYS A 99 12.90 -5.34 9.16
C LYS A 99 12.76 -4.20 8.15
N ALA A 100 12.88 -4.50 6.85
CA ALA A 100 12.74 -3.49 5.80
C ALA A 100 11.30 -2.95 5.74
N GLY A 101 10.29 -3.81 5.88
CA GLY A 101 8.89 -3.39 5.94
C GLY A 101 8.60 -2.42 7.09
N TRP A 102 9.09 -2.70 8.31
CA TRP A 102 8.96 -1.78 9.43
C TRP A 102 9.65 -0.44 9.20
N ALA A 103 10.85 -0.44 8.61
CA ALA A 103 11.53 0.80 8.24
C ALA A 103 10.71 1.63 7.24
N LEU A 104 10.10 0.98 6.24
CA LEU A 104 9.22 1.64 5.29
C LEU A 104 7.89 2.10 5.89
N PHE A 105 7.36 1.40 6.91
CA PHE A 105 6.19 1.89 7.66
C PHE A 105 6.50 3.19 8.40
N ILE A 106 7.67 3.32 9.02
CA ILE A 106 8.11 4.57 9.64
C ILE A 106 8.16 5.69 8.58
N ILE A 107 8.70 5.40 7.40
CA ILE A 107 8.73 6.36 6.27
C ILE A 107 7.31 6.72 5.83
N ALA A 108 6.39 5.75 5.72
CA ALA A 108 5.00 6.01 5.36
C ALA A 108 4.29 6.90 6.40
N VAL A 109 4.54 6.68 7.70
CA VAL A 109 4.04 7.54 8.78
C VAL A 109 4.58 8.96 8.65
N LEU A 110 5.88 9.11 8.36
CA LEU A 110 6.48 10.44 8.13
C LEU A 110 5.87 11.14 6.91
N ILE A 111 5.62 10.42 5.83
CA ILE A 111 4.92 10.96 4.65
C ILE A 111 3.52 11.42 5.05
N GLY A 112 2.74 10.57 5.71
CA GLY A 112 1.38 10.90 6.17
C GLY A 112 1.37 12.13 7.07
N TRP A 113 2.25 12.18 8.07
CA TRP A 113 2.42 13.33 8.94
C TRP A 113 2.74 14.61 8.15
N ALA A 114 3.68 14.53 7.21
CA ALA A 114 4.06 15.68 6.40
C ALA A 114 2.91 16.16 5.49
N ARG A 115 2.03 15.28 5.03
CA ARG A 115 0.83 15.65 4.27
C ARG A 115 -0.17 16.43 5.14
N VAL A 116 -0.36 16.02 6.40
CA VAL A 116 -1.20 16.73 7.37
C VAL A 116 -0.56 18.08 7.73
N PHE A 117 0.72 18.08 8.08
CA PHE A 117 1.45 19.30 8.42
C PHE A 117 1.46 20.33 7.28
N ALA A 118 1.56 19.87 6.04
CA ALA A 118 1.48 20.73 4.87
C ALA A 118 0.08 21.30 4.60
N GLY A 119 -0.94 20.94 5.38
CA GLY A 119 -2.33 21.43 5.26
C GLY A 119 -3.06 20.92 4.02
N VAL A 120 -2.61 19.78 3.44
CA VAL A 120 -3.22 19.21 2.23
C VAL A 120 -4.06 17.98 2.48
N HIS A 121 -4.03 17.41 3.70
CA HIS A 121 -4.88 16.32 4.16
C HIS A 121 -5.21 16.43 5.64
N HIS A 122 -6.34 15.85 6.05
CA HIS A 122 -6.65 15.60 7.44
C HIS A 122 -5.97 14.32 7.93
N ALA A 123 -5.83 14.16 9.25
CA ALA A 123 -5.29 12.93 9.83
C ALA A 123 -6.16 11.70 9.50
N ALA A 124 -7.48 11.89 9.38
CA ALA A 124 -8.41 10.84 8.99
C ALA A 124 -8.13 10.27 7.60
N ASP A 125 -7.75 11.13 6.62
CA ASP A 125 -7.40 10.70 5.26
C ASP A 125 -6.20 9.75 5.27
N VAL A 126 -5.21 10.08 6.10
CA VAL A 126 -3.98 9.30 6.25
C VAL A 126 -4.27 7.96 6.93
N LEU A 127 -5.02 7.98 8.04
CA LEU A 127 -5.37 6.75 8.77
C LEU A 127 -6.20 5.80 7.90
N ALA A 128 -7.19 6.31 7.19
CA ALA A 128 -7.99 5.52 6.25
C ALA A 128 -7.12 4.89 5.15
N SER A 129 -6.14 5.63 4.62
CA SER A 129 -5.19 5.13 3.63
C SER A 129 -4.40 3.93 4.15
N PHE A 130 -3.90 3.98 5.39
CA PHE A 130 -3.17 2.87 6.02
C PHE A 130 -4.06 1.62 6.17
N ILE A 131 -5.31 1.80 6.58
CA ILE A 131 -6.27 0.70 6.73
C ILE A 131 -6.58 0.08 5.37
N ILE A 132 -6.90 0.88 4.35
CA ILE A 132 -7.20 0.42 3.00
C ILE A 132 -6.00 -0.34 2.42
N ALA A 133 -4.79 0.18 2.57
CA ALA A 133 -3.56 -0.46 2.11
C ALA A 133 -3.34 -1.83 2.76
N ALA A 134 -3.51 -1.91 4.08
CA ALA A 134 -3.36 -3.15 4.84
C ALA A 134 -4.40 -4.19 4.42
N VAL A 135 -5.67 -3.81 4.28
CA VAL A 135 -6.76 -4.68 3.84
C VAL A 135 -6.51 -5.20 2.43
N ALA A 136 -6.16 -4.32 1.48
CA ALA A 136 -5.90 -4.71 0.10
C ALA A 136 -4.72 -5.69 -0.01
N ALA A 137 -3.61 -5.40 0.66
CA ALA A 137 -2.43 -6.26 0.65
C ALA A 137 -2.70 -7.61 1.34
N ALA A 138 -3.42 -7.63 2.46
CA ALA A 138 -3.79 -8.86 3.17
C ALA A 138 -4.72 -9.75 2.34
N ILE A 139 -5.76 -9.18 1.73
CA ILE A 139 -6.68 -9.93 0.86
C ILE A 139 -5.89 -10.55 -0.30
N MET A 140 -5.05 -9.78 -0.98
CA MET A 140 -4.29 -10.30 -2.12
C MET A 140 -3.30 -11.39 -1.71
N ASP A 141 -2.58 -11.23 -0.59
CA ASP A 141 -1.67 -12.26 -0.07
C ASP A 141 -2.42 -13.57 0.28
N LEU A 142 -3.61 -13.46 0.88
CA LEU A 142 -4.46 -14.62 1.18
C LEU A 142 -4.94 -15.32 -0.09
N LEU A 143 -5.38 -14.58 -1.11
CA LEU A 143 -5.82 -15.13 -2.40
C LEU A 143 -4.67 -15.86 -3.10
N ILE A 144 -3.48 -15.25 -3.12
CA ILE A 144 -2.29 -15.87 -3.68
C ILE A 144 -1.93 -17.16 -2.94
N LYS A 145 -1.90 -17.14 -1.61
CA LYS A 145 -1.63 -18.35 -0.79
C LYS A 145 -2.64 -19.45 -1.03
N HIS A 146 -3.92 -19.10 -1.15
CA HIS A 146 -4.98 -20.07 -1.43
C HIS A 146 -4.80 -20.72 -2.80
N TYR A 147 -4.50 -19.91 -3.84
CA TYR A 147 -4.24 -20.41 -5.20
C TYR A 147 -3.06 -21.38 -5.25
N TYR A 148 -1.91 -21.01 -4.70
CA TYR A 148 -0.73 -21.87 -4.68
C TYR A 148 -0.93 -23.16 -3.86
N LYS A 149 -1.74 -23.11 -2.78
CA LYS A 149 -2.07 -24.31 -2.00
C LYS A 149 -2.93 -25.29 -2.79
N GLN A 150 -3.82 -24.81 -3.66
CA GLN A 150 -4.63 -25.68 -4.52
C GLN A 150 -3.82 -26.34 -5.62
N GLU A 151 -2.90 -25.60 -6.26
CA GLU A 151 -2.03 -26.09 -7.31
C GLU A 151 -1.12 -27.24 -6.84
N HIS A 152 -0.72 -27.21 -5.56
CA HIS A 152 0.14 -28.24 -4.95
C HIS A 152 -0.60 -29.36 -4.22
N ARG A 153 -1.94 -29.44 -4.31
CA ARG A 153 -2.69 -30.58 -3.78
C ARG A 153 -2.45 -31.81 -4.68
N PRO A 154 -1.96 -32.96 -4.11
CA PRO A 154 -1.83 -34.18 -4.88
C PRO A 154 -3.20 -34.60 -5.40
N THR A 155 -3.33 -34.75 -6.71
CA THR A 155 -4.55 -35.30 -7.32
C THR A 155 -4.77 -36.72 -6.78
N VAL A 156 -6.02 -37.08 -6.50
CA VAL A 156 -6.44 -38.40 -5.96
C VAL A 156 -5.81 -39.56 -6.76
N HIS A 157 -5.71 -39.41 -8.09
CA HIS A 157 -5.07 -40.39 -8.99
C HIS A 157 -3.58 -40.64 -8.71
N LYS A 158 -2.84 -39.72 -8.12
CA LYS A 158 -1.43 -39.93 -7.74
C LYS A 158 -1.33 -40.71 -6.42
N ARG A 159 -2.33 -40.61 -5.54
CA ARG A 159 -2.40 -41.37 -4.29
C ARG A 159 -2.72 -42.85 -4.54
N GLU A 160 -3.66 -43.14 -5.45
CA GLU A 160 -4.03 -44.51 -5.78
C GLU A 160 -2.91 -45.29 -6.45
N ARG A 161 -2.14 -44.66 -7.37
CA ARG A 161 -0.98 -45.29 -7.99
C ARG A 161 0.16 -45.62 -7.01
N LYS A 162 0.30 -44.85 -5.93
CA LYS A 162 1.34 -45.11 -4.91
C LYS A 162 0.93 -46.25 -3.96
N LEU A 163 -0.37 -46.45 -3.73
CA LEU A 163 -0.90 -47.53 -2.92
C LEU A 163 -0.98 -48.88 -3.68
N SER A 164 -0.95 -48.85 -5.02
CA SER A 164 -0.96 -50.07 -5.85
C SER A 164 0.45 -50.57 -6.24
N SER A 165 1.50 -49.86 -5.85
CA SER A 165 2.92 -50.21 -6.15
C SER A 165 3.70 -50.73 -4.93
N ASP A 166 3.09 -50.73 -3.76
CA ASP A 166 3.57 -51.32 -2.50
C ASP A 166 2.76 -52.61 -2.19
#